data_f413472d247aac841387464fffc5f781
#
_entry.id   f413472d247aac841387464fffc5f781
#
_cell.length_a   1.000
_cell.length_b   1.000
_cell.length_c   1.000
_cell.angle_alpha   90.00
_cell.angle_beta   90.00
_cell.angle_gamma   90.00
#
_symmetry.space_group_name_H-M   'P 1'
#
loop_
_entity.id
_entity.type
_entity.pdbx_description
1 polymer ?
#
loop_
_entity_poly.entity_id
_entity_poly.type
_entity_poly.pdbx_seq_one_letter_code
_entity_poly.pdbx_strand_id
1 'polypeptide(L)'
;MTRDPGEIVRAGYDRATARYRALEHDSAPWPRAEWIAELTKTLRPGAAILDLGCAAGVAVAAELASQYRVTGLDISPEHIQQAARNVPDAEFVCADARTVTLPAGHFDAIISLYMFDHIPRDGYGALLGRLCRWLRPDGLLLLSTEDRDEPGIVEEWLGVDMYFSMHSADVTRQLVREAGFDIEKTALRTQTEGQTDLPYTWILARKASMPA
;
A
#
# COMPACT_ATOMS: atom_id res chain seq x y z
N MET A 1 25.34 14.86 -1.14
CA MET A 1 24.57 13.75 -1.73
C MET A 1 23.27 13.65 -0.98
N THR A 2 22.14 13.81 -1.64
CA THR A 2 20.83 13.55 -1.03
C THR A 2 20.67 12.05 -0.81
N ARG A 3 20.27 11.63 0.41
CA ARG A 3 19.96 10.21 0.70
C ARG A 3 18.82 9.73 -0.21
N ASP A 4 18.85 8.47 -0.64
CA ASP A 4 17.75 7.86 -1.39
C ASP A 4 16.49 7.85 -0.52
N PRO A 5 15.32 8.28 -1.04
CA PRO A 5 14.06 8.26 -0.28
C PRO A 5 13.73 6.91 0.33
N GLY A 6 13.94 5.80 -0.40
CA GLY A 6 13.69 4.46 0.14
C GLY A 6 14.60 4.10 1.30
N GLU A 7 15.86 4.58 1.33
CA GLU A 7 16.74 4.38 2.48
C GLU A 7 16.25 5.16 3.71
N ILE A 8 15.72 6.38 3.50
CA ILE A 8 15.13 7.18 4.60
C ILE A 8 13.92 6.46 5.16
N VAL A 9 13.00 6.02 4.29
CA VAL A 9 11.77 5.30 4.68
C VAL A 9 12.10 4.01 5.42
N ARG A 10 12.99 3.17 4.87
CA ARG A 10 13.42 1.93 5.52
C ARG A 10 13.99 2.19 6.92
N ALA A 11 14.95 3.10 7.03
CA ALA A 11 15.57 3.43 8.31
C ALA A 11 14.60 4.09 9.30
N GLY A 12 13.63 4.84 8.80
CA GLY A 12 12.56 5.45 9.59
C GLY A 12 11.67 4.37 10.21
N TYR A 13 11.11 3.48 9.39
CA TYR A 13 10.24 2.41 9.87
C TYR A 13 10.96 1.40 10.77
N ASP A 14 12.21 1.01 10.47
CA ASP A 14 13.01 0.15 11.37
C ASP A 14 13.09 0.71 12.80
N ARG A 15 13.14 2.05 12.95
CA ARG A 15 13.23 2.71 14.26
C ARG A 15 11.88 3.10 14.85
N ALA A 16 10.86 3.30 14.03
CA ALA A 16 9.55 3.77 14.46
C ALA A 16 8.53 2.65 14.67
N THR A 17 8.84 1.38 14.36
CA THR A 17 7.89 0.25 14.34
C THR A 17 6.94 0.21 15.55
N ALA A 18 7.45 0.33 16.78
CA ALA A 18 6.61 0.27 17.97
C ALA A 18 5.66 1.48 18.08
N ARG A 19 6.14 2.69 17.70
CA ARG A 19 5.34 3.92 17.72
C ARG A 19 4.30 3.93 16.60
N TYR A 20 4.65 3.40 15.44
CA TYR A 20 3.71 3.23 14.32
C TYR A 20 2.57 2.27 14.71
N ARG A 21 2.87 1.14 15.36
CA ARG A 21 1.83 0.22 15.86
C ARG A 21 0.92 0.88 16.91
N ALA A 22 1.47 1.71 17.80
CA ALA A 22 0.67 2.47 18.73
C ALA A 22 -0.26 3.47 18.02
N LEU A 23 0.25 4.18 17.00
CA LEU A 23 -0.55 5.07 16.17
C LEU A 23 -1.71 4.33 15.47
N GLU A 24 -1.46 3.16 14.89
CA GLU A 24 -2.50 2.34 14.27
C GLU A 24 -3.59 1.89 15.25
N HIS A 25 -3.19 1.62 16.49
CA HIS A 25 -4.12 1.19 17.55
C HIS A 25 -4.95 2.36 18.09
N ASP A 26 -4.34 3.53 18.29
CA ASP A 26 -4.93 4.68 18.95
C ASP A 26 -5.71 5.61 18.01
N SER A 27 -5.54 5.45 16.71
CA SER A 27 -6.26 6.21 15.69
C SER A 27 -7.72 5.76 15.58
N ALA A 28 -8.63 6.69 15.26
CA ALA A 28 -10.04 6.39 14.99
C ALA A 28 -10.18 5.29 13.94
N PRO A 29 -11.29 4.52 13.91
CA PRO A 29 -11.40 3.36 13.04
C PRO A 29 -11.11 3.73 11.59
N TRP A 30 -10.04 3.18 11.08
CA TRP A 30 -9.59 3.43 9.72
C TRP A 30 -10.58 2.76 8.74
N PRO A 31 -10.91 3.38 7.62
CA PRO A 31 -11.94 2.85 6.71
C PRO A 31 -11.49 1.57 5.97
N ARG A 32 -10.30 1.04 6.27
CA ARG A 32 -9.70 -0.11 5.59
C ARG A 32 -10.59 -1.35 5.57
N ALA A 33 -11.25 -1.68 6.68
CA ALA A 33 -12.11 -2.86 6.77
C ALA A 33 -13.28 -2.81 5.76
N GLU A 34 -13.92 -1.64 5.58
CA GLU A 34 -14.96 -1.43 4.57
C GLU A 34 -14.43 -1.68 3.15
N TRP A 35 -13.23 -1.15 2.85
CA TRP A 35 -12.64 -1.24 1.52
C TRP A 35 -12.08 -2.63 1.22
N ILE A 36 -11.48 -3.30 2.21
CA ILE A 36 -11.03 -4.69 2.10
C ILE A 36 -12.24 -5.60 1.86
N ALA A 37 -13.33 -5.41 2.62
CA ALA A 37 -14.56 -6.15 2.42
C ALA A 37 -15.15 -5.94 1.00
N GLU A 38 -15.08 -4.71 0.46
CA GLU A 38 -15.53 -4.43 -0.90
C GLU A 38 -14.67 -5.18 -1.94
N LEU A 39 -13.35 -5.12 -1.82
CA LEU A 39 -12.42 -5.83 -2.70
C LEU A 39 -12.65 -7.35 -2.66
N THR A 40 -12.86 -7.92 -1.48
CA THR A 40 -12.94 -9.38 -1.30
C THR A 40 -14.29 -9.98 -1.75
N LYS A 41 -15.35 -9.17 -1.94
CA LYS A 41 -16.67 -9.65 -2.41
C LYS A 41 -16.63 -10.53 -3.65
N THR A 42 -15.69 -10.28 -4.54
CA THR A 42 -15.57 -10.98 -5.83
C THR A 42 -14.43 -11.99 -5.88
N LEU A 43 -13.60 -12.05 -4.83
CA LEU A 43 -12.47 -12.96 -4.78
C LEU A 43 -12.91 -14.38 -4.37
N ARG A 44 -12.32 -15.39 -5.01
CA ARG A 44 -12.53 -16.78 -4.63
C ARG A 44 -11.66 -17.13 -3.41
N PRO A 45 -12.09 -18.01 -2.52
CA PRO A 45 -11.21 -18.58 -1.49
C PRO A 45 -9.92 -19.12 -2.12
N GLY A 46 -8.79 -18.87 -1.47
CA GLY A 46 -7.46 -19.22 -1.98
C GLY A 46 -6.93 -18.32 -3.09
N ALA A 47 -7.59 -17.18 -3.40
CA ALA A 47 -7.04 -16.18 -4.31
C ALA A 47 -5.68 -15.67 -3.80
N ALA A 48 -4.78 -15.33 -4.73
CA ALA A 48 -3.46 -14.79 -4.41
C ALA A 48 -3.56 -13.26 -4.23
N ILE A 49 -3.19 -12.77 -3.05
CA ILE A 49 -3.23 -11.34 -2.69
C ILE A 49 -1.82 -10.87 -2.36
N LEU A 50 -1.42 -9.73 -2.94
CA LEU A 50 -0.22 -8.99 -2.52
C LEU A 50 -0.64 -7.86 -1.58
N ASP A 51 -0.10 -7.87 -0.36
CA ASP A 51 -0.17 -6.77 0.60
C ASP A 51 1.12 -5.95 0.49
N LEU A 52 1.05 -4.82 -0.20
CA LEU A 52 2.19 -3.99 -0.56
C LEU A 52 2.36 -2.84 0.44
N GLY A 53 3.44 -2.85 1.20
CA GLY A 53 3.64 -2.04 2.39
C GLY A 53 2.95 -2.69 3.60
N CYS A 54 3.17 -4.00 3.78
CA CYS A 54 2.41 -4.81 4.75
C CYS A 54 2.73 -4.51 6.22
N ALA A 55 3.72 -3.68 6.51
CA ALA A 55 4.17 -3.37 7.87
C ALA A 55 4.35 -4.65 8.72
N ALA A 56 3.85 -4.68 9.95
CA ALA A 56 3.91 -5.86 10.83
C ALA A 56 2.85 -6.94 10.50
N GLY A 57 2.14 -6.86 9.37
CA GLY A 57 1.17 -7.83 8.88
C GLY A 57 -0.19 -7.82 9.58
N VAL A 58 -0.38 -7.00 10.61
CA VAL A 58 -1.60 -7.05 11.45
C VAL A 58 -2.80 -6.35 10.83
N ALA A 59 -2.57 -5.44 9.89
CA ALA A 59 -3.61 -4.59 9.33
C ALA A 59 -4.41 -5.25 8.19
N VAL A 60 -3.74 -6.01 7.34
CA VAL A 60 -4.31 -6.61 6.13
C VAL A 60 -4.04 -8.12 6.12
N ALA A 61 -2.76 -8.55 6.21
CA ALA A 61 -2.41 -9.96 6.10
C ALA A 61 -3.10 -10.82 7.17
N ALA A 62 -3.19 -10.35 8.42
CA ALA A 62 -3.86 -11.10 9.51
C ALA A 62 -5.36 -11.29 9.25
N GLU A 63 -6.03 -10.33 8.63
CA GLU A 63 -7.45 -10.43 8.29
C GLU A 63 -7.69 -11.44 7.16
N LEU A 64 -6.77 -11.54 6.21
CA LEU A 64 -6.99 -12.23 4.95
C LEU A 64 -6.35 -13.63 4.88
N ALA A 65 -5.28 -13.91 5.64
CA ALA A 65 -4.50 -15.15 5.48
C ALA A 65 -5.29 -16.43 5.76
N SER A 66 -6.38 -16.38 6.54
CA SER A 66 -7.23 -17.56 6.80
C SER A 66 -8.05 -18.01 5.57
N GLN A 67 -8.25 -17.13 4.59
CA GLN A 67 -9.10 -17.40 3.42
C GLN A 67 -8.34 -17.29 2.08
N TYR A 68 -7.22 -16.57 2.06
CA TYR A 68 -6.47 -16.22 0.86
C TYR A 68 -4.99 -16.56 1.01
N ARG A 69 -4.29 -16.72 -0.10
CA ARG A 69 -2.83 -16.80 -0.11
C ARG A 69 -2.27 -15.41 -0.13
N VAL A 70 -1.80 -14.94 1.02
CA VAL A 70 -1.29 -13.59 1.18
C VAL A 70 0.23 -13.59 1.08
N THR A 71 0.76 -12.71 0.23
CA THR A 71 2.17 -12.33 0.20
C THR A 71 2.29 -10.90 0.66
N GLY A 72 2.93 -10.66 1.80
CA GLY A 72 3.25 -9.31 2.29
C GLY A 72 4.60 -8.86 1.77
N LEU A 73 4.71 -7.60 1.33
CA LEU A 73 5.98 -6.99 0.95
C LEU A 73 6.16 -5.67 1.68
N ASP A 74 7.33 -5.49 2.29
CA ASP A 74 7.72 -4.25 2.96
C ASP A 74 9.22 -3.99 2.79
N ILE A 75 9.61 -2.72 2.82
CA ILE A 75 11.01 -2.32 2.70
C ILE A 75 11.78 -2.49 4.02
N SER A 76 11.09 -2.51 5.16
CA SER A 76 11.66 -2.63 6.51
C SER A 76 11.87 -4.10 6.89
N PRO A 77 13.12 -4.56 7.11
CA PRO A 77 13.38 -5.89 7.62
C PRO A 77 12.79 -6.12 9.02
N GLU A 78 12.67 -5.07 9.85
CA GLU A 78 12.04 -5.17 11.17
C GLU A 78 10.55 -5.47 11.04
N HIS A 79 9.84 -4.77 10.12
CA HIS A 79 8.44 -5.05 9.81
C HIS A 79 8.23 -6.49 9.33
N ILE A 80 9.04 -6.95 8.38
CA ILE A 80 8.94 -8.31 7.84
C ILE A 80 9.19 -9.37 8.92
N GLN A 81 10.16 -9.15 9.80
CA GLN A 81 10.41 -10.08 10.91
C GLN A 81 9.21 -10.17 11.86
N GLN A 82 8.56 -9.05 12.14
CA GLN A 82 7.36 -9.03 12.99
C GLN A 82 6.16 -9.64 12.25
N ALA A 83 5.95 -9.31 10.98
CA ALA A 83 4.87 -9.86 10.17
C ALA A 83 4.91 -11.39 10.12
N ALA A 84 6.08 -11.99 9.89
CA ALA A 84 6.26 -13.44 9.87
C ALA A 84 5.93 -14.12 11.23
N ARG A 85 6.11 -13.42 12.34
CA ARG A 85 5.71 -13.91 13.67
C ARG A 85 4.21 -13.76 13.93
N ASN A 86 3.63 -12.64 13.46
CA ASN A 86 2.22 -12.31 13.68
C ASN A 86 1.28 -13.14 12.81
N VAL A 87 1.70 -13.47 11.58
CA VAL A 87 0.85 -14.13 10.58
C VAL A 87 1.62 -15.28 9.92
N PRO A 88 1.83 -16.40 10.62
CA PRO A 88 2.63 -17.53 10.11
C PRO A 88 2.03 -18.21 8.88
N ASP A 89 0.75 -17.99 8.58
CA ASP A 89 0.04 -18.55 7.43
C ASP A 89 0.21 -17.69 6.14
N ALA A 90 0.96 -16.58 6.21
CA ALA A 90 1.27 -15.72 5.06
C ALA A 90 2.77 -15.79 4.70
N GLU A 91 3.08 -15.46 3.45
CA GLU A 91 4.46 -15.30 2.99
C GLU A 91 4.89 -13.83 3.10
N PHE A 92 6.17 -13.58 3.44
CA PHE A 92 6.67 -12.21 3.57
C PHE A 92 7.99 -12.01 2.83
N VAL A 93 8.10 -10.89 2.12
CA VAL A 93 9.26 -10.50 1.30
C VAL A 93 9.77 -9.13 1.73
N CYS A 94 11.03 -9.05 2.18
CA CYS A 94 11.70 -7.79 2.46
C CYS A 94 12.29 -7.24 1.16
N ALA A 95 11.67 -6.22 0.58
CA ALA A 95 12.12 -5.63 -0.67
C ALA A 95 11.57 -4.21 -0.89
N ASP A 96 12.25 -3.44 -1.74
CA ASP A 96 11.77 -2.16 -2.21
C ASP A 96 10.77 -2.36 -3.37
N ALA A 97 9.53 -1.90 -3.20
CA ALA A 97 8.46 -1.99 -4.21
C ALA A 97 8.85 -1.33 -5.55
N ARG A 98 9.73 -0.32 -5.51
CA ARG A 98 10.21 0.39 -6.69
C ARG A 98 11.08 -0.49 -7.60
N THR A 99 11.76 -1.48 -7.06
CA THR A 99 12.80 -2.25 -7.78
C THR A 99 12.57 -3.75 -7.81
N VAL A 100 11.81 -4.33 -6.86
CA VAL A 100 11.56 -5.77 -6.77
C VAL A 100 10.96 -6.32 -8.07
N THR A 101 11.30 -7.53 -8.43
CA THR A 101 10.68 -8.23 -9.55
C THR A 101 9.78 -9.35 -9.02
N LEU A 102 8.49 -9.25 -9.32
CA LEU A 102 7.50 -10.28 -9.00
C LEU A 102 6.94 -10.88 -10.30
N PRO A 103 6.42 -12.12 -10.26
CA PRO A 103 5.86 -12.79 -11.44
C PRO A 103 4.71 -12.00 -12.05
N ALA A 104 4.71 -11.86 -13.38
CA ALA A 104 3.60 -11.24 -14.10
C ALA A 104 2.35 -12.12 -14.03
N GLY A 105 1.16 -11.50 -13.91
CA GLY A 105 -0.12 -12.20 -13.90
C GLY A 105 -0.26 -13.19 -12.73
N HIS A 106 0.36 -12.91 -11.59
CA HIS A 106 0.38 -13.83 -10.45
C HIS A 106 -0.75 -13.58 -9.46
N PHE A 107 -1.04 -12.31 -9.15
CA PHE A 107 -1.99 -11.94 -8.11
C PHE A 107 -3.40 -11.72 -8.64
N ASP A 108 -4.40 -12.17 -7.88
CA ASP A 108 -5.81 -11.90 -8.11
C ASP A 108 -6.17 -10.48 -7.60
N ALA A 109 -5.48 -10.04 -6.53
CA ALA A 109 -5.62 -8.68 -6.01
C ALA A 109 -4.30 -8.15 -5.45
N ILE A 110 -4.15 -6.82 -5.46
CA ILE A 110 -3.09 -6.08 -4.77
C ILE A 110 -3.75 -5.04 -3.86
N ILE A 111 -3.31 -4.99 -2.61
CA ILE A 111 -3.72 -4.01 -1.61
C ILE A 111 -2.48 -3.17 -1.28
N SER A 112 -2.57 -1.85 -1.38
CA SER A 112 -1.51 -0.92 -1.02
C SER A 112 -2.11 0.26 -0.28
N LEU A 113 -2.05 0.22 1.04
CA LEU A 113 -2.63 1.24 1.90
C LEU A 113 -1.54 2.08 2.56
N TYR A 114 -1.65 3.41 2.41
CA TYR A 114 -0.74 4.40 3.03
C TYR A 114 0.74 4.30 2.62
N MET A 115 1.08 3.44 1.66
CA MET A 115 2.47 3.19 1.25
C MET A 115 2.93 4.15 0.14
N PHE A 116 2.03 4.55 -0.75
CA PHE A 116 2.37 5.43 -1.86
C PHE A 116 2.92 6.78 -1.37
N ASP A 117 2.52 7.25 -0.21
CA ASP A 117 2.99 8.49 0.42
C ASP A 117 4.51 8.52 0.67
N HIS A 118 5.15 7.36 0.62
CA HIS A 118 6.60 7.19 0.76
C HIS A 118 7.35 6.93 -0.54
N ILE A 119 6.63 6.93 -1.67
CA ILE A 119 7.22 6.76 -3.00
C ILE A 119 7.46 8.16 -3.61
N PRO A 120 8.65 8.46 -4.18
CA PRO A 120 8.81 9.67 -4.96
C PRO A 120 7.71 9.77 -6.02
N ARG A 121 7.01 10.90 -6.07
CA ARG A 121 5.81 11.03 -6.90
C ARG A 121 6.05 10.85 -8.40
N ASP A 122 7.26 11.12 -8.89
CA ASP A 122 7.68 10.84 -10.26
C ASP A 122 7.81 9.32 -10.54
N GLY A 123 7.90 8.50 -9.49
CA GLY A 123 7.89 7.04 -9.56
C GLY A 123 6.48 6.39 -9.54
N TYR A 124 5.42 7.14 -9.26
CA TYR A 124 4.06 6.58 -9.11
C TYR A 124 3.60 5.83 -10.36
N GLY A 125 3.71 6.45 -11.54
CA GLY A 125 3.31 5.82 -12.80
C GLY A 125 4.07 4.52 -13.09
N ALA A 126 5.39 4.52 -12.83
CA ALA A 126 6.22 3.33 -13.01
C ALA A 126 5.80 2.20 -12.05
N LEU A 127 5.53 2.51 -10.77
CA LEU A 127 5.08 1.53 -9.79
C LEU A 127 3.68 1.00 -10.15
N LEU A 128 2.72 1.86 -10.46
CA LEU A 128 1.38 1.45 -10.90
C LEU A 128 1.42 0.52 -12.12
N GLY A 129 2.27 0.83 -13.11
CA GLY A 129 2.49 -0.06 -14.26
C GLY A 129 3.07 -1.42 -13.87
N ARG A 130 3.88 -1.50 -12.80
CA ARG A 130 4.38 -2.77 -12.24
C ARG A 130 3.24 -3.55 -11.56
N LEU A 131 2.40 -2.87 -10.76
CA LEU A 131 1.23 -3.48 -10.12
C LEU A 131 0.28 -4.07 -11.18
N CYS A 132 0.02 -3.31 -12.25
CA CYS A 132 -0.80 -3.79 -13.37
C CYS A 132 -0.21 -5.06 -14.03
N ARG A 133 1.12 -5.13 -14.20
CA ARG A 133 1.78 -6.34 -14.74
C ARG A 133 1.70 -7.53 -13.79
N TRP A 134 1.82 -7.34 -12.48
CA TRP A 134 1.75 -8.43 -11.49
C TRP A 134 0.35 -9.00 -11.33
N LEU A 135 -0.69 -8.19 -11.58
CA LEU A 135 -2.07 -8.64 -11.56
C LEU A 135 -2.41 -9.52 -12.75
N ARG A 136 -3.23 -10.54 -12.50
CA ARG A 136 -3.94 -11.32 -13.55
C ARG A 136 -4.86 -10.42 -14.38
N PRO A 137 -5.30 -10.87 -15.56
CA PRO A 137 -6.43 -10.23 -16.22
C PRO A 137 -7.61 -10.11 -15.23
N ASP A 138 -8.29 -8.97 -15.25
CA ASP A 138 -9.41 -8.63 -14.35
C ASP A 138 -9.05 -8.57 -12.85
N GLY A 139 -7.76 -8.62 -12.50
CA GLY A 139 -7.29 -8.49 -11.13
C GLY A 139 -7.57 -7.12 -10.52
N LEU A 140 -7.69 -7.05 -9.21
CA LEU A 140 -8.12 -5.87 -8.47
C LEU A 140 -6.95 -5.14 -7.81
N LEU A 141 -7.01 -3.82 -7.79
CA LEU A 141 -6.13 -2.93 -7.01
C LEU A 141 -6.97 -2.15 -5.99
N LEU A 142 -6.61 -2.26 -4.73
CA LEU A 142 -7.06 -1.35 -3.68
C LEU A 142 -5.88 -0.47 -3.26
N LEU A 143 -6.05 0.84 -3.41
CA LEU A 143 -5.03 1.85 -3.12
C LEU A 143 -5.57 2.90 -2.17
N SER A 144 -4.76 3.32 -1.18
CA SER A 144 -4.99 4.58 -0.47
C SER A 144 -3.70 5.40 -0.41
N THR A 145 -3.84 6.72 -0.53
CA THR A 145 -2.76 7.70 -0.43
C THR A 145 -3.33 9.03 0.07
N GLU A 146 -2.54 9.82 0.80
CA GLU A 146 -2.94 11.15 1.25
C GLU A 146 -3.25 12.05 0.05
N ASP A 147 -4.33 12.83 0.14
CA ASP A 147 -4.70 13.83 -0.86
C ASP A 147 -4.01 15.16 -0.56
N ARG A 148 -2.75 15.25 -0.95
CA ARG A 148 -1.91 16.45 -0.81
C ARG A 148 -0.97 16.57 -2.01
N ASP A 149 -0.75 17.75 -2.54
CA ASP A 149 0.27 17.98 -3.57
C ASP A 149 1.62 18.30 -2.90
N GLU A 150 2.41 17.25 -2.61
CA GLU A 150 3.72 17.35 -1.98
C GLU A 150 4.80 16.73 -2.89
N PRO A 151 5.72 17.54 -3.46
CA PRO A 151 6.72 17.04 -4.41
C PRO A 151 7.80 16.16 -3.78
N GLY A 152 7.96 16.25 -2.48
CA GLY A 152 8.91 15.46 -1.70
C GLY A 152 9.50 16.27 -0.55
N ILE A 153 9.31 15.78 0.65
CA ILE A 153 9.81 16.37 1.88
C ILE A 153 10.37 15.29 2.80
N VAL A 154 11.39 15.64 3.58
CA VAL A 154 11.83 14.84 4.73
C VAL A 154 11.48 15.64 5.97
N GLU A 155 10.63 15.07 6.81
CA GLU A 155 10.18 15.69 8.06
C GLU A 155 10.27 14.71 9.22
N GLU A 156 10.25 15.24 10.45
CA GLU A 156 10.17 14.41 11.63
C GLU A 156 8.76 13.82 11.77
N TRP A 157 8.68 12.50 11.76
CA TRP A 157 7.45 11.76 11.98
C TRP A 157 7.70 10.61 12.96
N LEU A 158 6.90 10.53 14.00
CA LEU A 158 7.08 9.57 15.08
C LEU A 158 8.53 9.56 15.65
N GLY A 159 9.18 10.76 15.73
CA GLY A 159 10.52 10.94 16.26
C GLY A 159 11.65 10.34 15.40
N VAL A 160 11.43 10.23 14.10
CA VAL A 160 12.43 9.83 13.10
C VAL A 160 12.30 10.68 11.84
N ASP A 161 13.39 10.80 11.06
CA ASP A 161 13.29 11.35 9.70
C ASP A 161 12.45 10.39 8.85
N MET A 162 11.41 10.90 8.18
CA MET A 162 10.59 10.17 7.25
C MET A 162 10.42 10.98 5.95
N TYR A 163 10.49 10.28 4.81
CA TYR A 163 10.24 10.88 3.51
C TYR A 163 8.77 10.74 3.13
N PHE A 164 8.18 11.84 2.67
CA PHE A 164 6.82 11.90 2.15
C PHE A 164 6.79 12.56 0.79
N SER A 165 5.95 12.07 -0.10
CA SER A 165 5.70 12.64 -1.43
C SER A 165 4.35 12.15 -1.94
N MET A 166 3.47 13.05 -2.34
CA MET A 166 2.11 12.72 -2.74
C MET A 166 1.67 13.53 -3.95
N HIS A 167 0.67 13.02 -4.63
CA HIS A 167 -0.14 13.73 -5.60
C HIS A 167 -1.52 14.03 -5.05
N SER A 168 -2.17 15.09 -5.57
CA SER A 168 -3.59 15.29 -5.34
C SER A 168 -4.42 14.10 -5.83
N ALA A 169 -5.62 13.95 -5.26
CA ALA A 169 -6.56 12.90 -5.63
C ALA A 169 -6.84 12.83 -7.15
N ASP A 170 -6.95 13.97 -7.82
CA ASP A 170 -7.21 14.01 -9.26
C ASP A 170 -6.03 13.45 -10.06
N VAL A 171 -4.80 13.84 -9.74
CA VAL A 171 -3.59 13.34 -10.39
C VAL A 171 -3.41 11.85 -10.11
N THR A 172 -3.62 11.42 -8.85
CA THR A 172 -3.56 10.00 -8.48
C THR A 172 -4.54 9.15 -9.30
N ARG A 173 -5.80 9.59 -9.42
CA ARG A 173 -6.80 8.90 -10.24
C ARG A 173 -6.43 8.86 -11.73
N GLN A 174 -5.84 9.93 -12.25
CA GLN A 174 -5.35 9.97 -13.63
C GLN A 174 -4.23 8.93 -13.83
N LEU A 175 -3.22 8.90 -12.96
CA LEU A 175 -2.09 7.96 -13.03
C LEU A 175 -2.56 6.51 -12.94
N VAL A 176 -3.55 6.21 -12.10
CA VAL A 176 -4.16 4.87 -12.01
C VAL A 176 -4.77 4.45 -13.36
N ARG A 177 -5.52 5.34 -14.02
CA ARG A 177 -6.09 5.04 -15.35
C ARG A 177 -5.02 4.88 -16.42
N GLU A 178 -4.02 5.75 -16.45
CA GLU A 178 -2.90 5.70 -17.40
C GLU A 178 -2.07 4.41 -17.25
N ALA A 179 -2.01 3.85 -16.04
CA ALA A 179 -1.34 2.58 -15.78
C ALA A 179 -2.14 1.34 -16.23
N GLY A 180 -3.35 1.52 -16.79
CA GLY A 180 -4.18 0.44 -17.33
C GLY A 180 -5.20 -0.12 -16.34
N PHE A 181 -5.76 0.74 -15.49
CA PHE A 181 -6.82 0.37 -14.56
C PHE A 181 -8.13 1.11 -14.85
N ASP A 182 -9.24 0.42 -14.72
CA ASP A 182 -10.58 0.97 -14.67
C ASP A 182 -10.99 1.18 -13.20
N ILE A 183 -11.23 2.44 -12.80
CA ILE A 183 -11.63 2.77 -11.43
C ILE A 183 -13.10 2.39 -11.23
N GLU A 184 -13.36 1.45 -10.34
CA GLU A 184 -14.71 1.00 -9.98
C GLU A 184 -15.32 1.83 -8.85
N LYS A 185 -14.50 2.22 -7.88
CA LYS A 185 -14.96 3.03 -6.73
C LYS A 185 -13.84 3.95 -6.28
N THR A 186 -14.18 5.17 -5.93
CA THR A 186 -13.25 6.11 -5.28
C THR A 186 -13.97 6.96 -4.25
N ALA A 187 -13.27 7.34 -3.20
CA ALA A 187 -13.78 8.28 -2.20
C ALA A 187 -12.63 9.02 -1.51
N LEU A 188 -12.92 10.24 -1.08
CA LEU A 188 -12.12 10.93 -0.08
C LEU A 188 -12.61 10.52 1.31
N ARG A 189 -11.68 10.22 2.20
CA ARG A 189 -11.95 9.92 3.62
C ARG A 189 -10.97 10.69 4.47
N THR A 190 -11.47 11.39 5.45
CA THR A 190 -10.64 12.01 6.48
C THR A 190 -10.27 10.96 7.52
N GLN A 191 -9.00 10.91 7.87
CA GLN A 191 -8.47 10.05 8.90
C GLN A 191 -7.76 10.91 9.93
N THR A 192 -8.03 10.68 11.21
CA THR A 192 -7.36 11.38 12.28
C THR A 192 -6.14 10.61 12.72
N GLU A 193 -4.96 11.20 12.59
CA GLU A 193 -3.70 10.68 13.10
C GLU A 193 -3.21 11.55 14.26
N GLY A 194 -3.33 11.04 15.48
CA GLY A 194 -3.09 11.86 16.67
C GLY A 194 -4.07 13.01 16.81
N GLN A 195 -3.63 14.24 16.52
CA GLN A 195 -4.48 15.46 16.54
C GLN A 195 -4.69 16.07 15.14
N THR A 196 -4.23 15.41 14.10
CA THR A 196 -4.25 15.92 12.73
C THR A 196 -5.25 15.14 11.89
N ASP A 197 -6.14 15.86 11.22
CA ASP A 197 -7.06 15.30 10.23
C ASP A 197 -6.41 15.32 8.86
N LEU A 198 -6.20 14.15 8.27
CA LEU A 198 -5.57 13.98 6.97
C LEU A 198 -6.59 13.42 5.96
N PRO A 199 -6.72 14.06 4.79
CA PRO A 199 -7.57 13.56 3.73
C PRO A 199 -6.86 12.44 2.96
N TYR A 200 -7.50 11.29 2.82
CA TYR A 200 -7.01 10.17 2.02
C TYR A 200 -7.92 9.89 0.83
N THR A 201 -7.32 9.73 -0.33
CA THR A 201 -7.98 9.17 -1.51
C THR A 201 -7.94 7.65 -1.43
N TRP A 202 -9.11 7.03 -1.53
CA TRP A 202 -9.30 5.59 -1.63
C TRP A 202 -9.74 5.22 -3.03
N ILE A 203 -9.13 4.22 -3.63
CA ILE A 203 -9.40 3.77 -5.00
C ILE A 203 -9.48 2.24 -5.01
N LEU A 204 -10.62 1.72 -5.46
CA LEU A 204 -10.76 0.33 -5.91
C LEU A 204 -10.82 0.35 -7.43
N ALA A 205 -9.93 -0.37 -8.06
CA ALA A 205 -9.81 -0.39 -9.51
C ALA A 205 -9.57 -1.82 -10.03
N ARG A 206 -9.96 -2.07 -11.25
CA ARG A 206 -9.75 -3.33 -11.95
C ARG A 206 -8.72 -3.15 -13.06
N LYS A 207 -7.84 -4.13 -13.23
CA LYS A 207 -6.98 -4.15 -14.41
C LYS A 207 -7.82 -4.19 -15.68
N ALA A 208 -7.66 -3.16 -16.53
CA ALA A 208 -8.40 -3.06 -17.78
C ALA A 208 -8.13 -4.27 -18.68
N SER A 209 -9.18 -4.82 -19.26
CA SER A 209 -9.07 -5.85 -20.29
C SER A 209 -8.39 -5.25 -21.50
N MET A 210 -7.33 -5.87 -22.01
CA MET A 210 -6.77 -5.45 -23.28
C MET A 210 -7.83 -5.63 -24.38
N PRO A 211 -8.06 -4.61 -25.22
CA PRO A 211 -8.91 -4.82 -26.39
C PRO A 211 -8.31 -5.96 -27.23
N ALA A 212 -9.17 -6.88 -27.65
CA ALA A 212 -8.84 -8.03 -28.46
C ALA A 212 -8.27 -7.61 -29.83
#